data_93851c8cc40b768e6ce517ffe9fb5ace
#
_entry.id   93851c8cc40b768e6ce517ffe9fb5ace
#
_cell.length_a   1.000
_cell.length_b   1.000
_cell.length_c   1.000
_cell.angle_alpha   90.00
_cell.angle_beta   90.00
_cell.angle_gamma   90.00
#
_symmetry.space_group_name_H-M   'P 1'
#
loop_
_entity.id
_entity.type
_entity.pdbx_description
1 polymer ?
#
loop_
_entity_poly.entity_id
_entity_poly.type
_entity_poly.pdbx_seq_one_letter_code
_entity_poly.pdbx_strand_id
1 'polypeptide(L)'
;MTTRSLPSPANPLATTIRCLLLIGGLAAAGGAFAKSVTWDDIANDHNTTGDVLQYGLGTNAQRWSPLAQVNADNVFKLAPAWSFSFGDEKQRGQESQAIVSDGVIYVTASYSRVFALDAKTGHRLWTYNHRLPDDIRPCCDVINRGAAIYGDKIFFGTLDARVVALDKKTGKVVWNKKFGDHGAGYTMTGAPTIVKDQKTGKVLLIHGSSGDEFGVVGQLYARDPDTGEEVWMRPFVEGHMGRLNGKDSTPTGDVKAPSWPDDRNSPTGKKEAWSHGGGAPWQSASFDPETNTIIVGAGNPAPWNGWARTADGGDPKDFNSLYTSGQVGVDPSTGEVKWFYQHTPNDAWDFSGNNELVLFDYKGKDGKTIKATAHADRNGFFYVVDRSNGKLQNAFPFVDNISWASHIDMKTGRPVENPNQRPQLPEPGQKHGKPVEVSPPFLGGKNWNPMAYSQDTGLFYVPANHWKEDYWTEELSYKKGSAYLGQGFRIKRMYDDHVGILRAMNPTTGKVVWEHKERLPLWAGVLATKGNLVFTGTGDGFLKAFDAKNGKELWQFQTGSGIVSPPITWEQDGEQYIGVTVGYGGAVPLWGGDMAELTKPVAQGGSFWVFKLPSWDKTAQR
;
A
#
# COMPACT_ATOMS: atom_id res chain seq x y z
N MET A 1 -37.24 6.65 -72.35
CA MET A 1 -38.42 7.52 -72.72
C MET A 1 -38.64 8.38 -71.50
N THR A 2 -38.50 9.61 -71.43
CA THR A 2 -38.38 10.80 -72.21
C THR A 2 -37.64 11.86 -71.43
N THR A 3 -36.72 12.45 -72.07
CA THR A 3 -35.95 13.68 -71.72
C THR A 3 -36.86 14.90 -71.58
N ARG A 4 -36.51 15.83 -70.73
CA ARG A 4 -36.61 17.29 -70.98
C ARG A 4 -35.66 18.09 -70.04
N SER A 5 -34.81 18.68 -70.57
CA SER A 5 -33.90 19.82 -70.73
C SER A 5 -34.23 21.09 -69.96
N LEU A 6 -33.12 21.68 -69.48
CA LEU A 6 -32.89 23.01 -68.95
C LEU A 6 -33.49 24.18 -69.71
N PRO A 7 -33.56 25.40 -69.08
CA PRO A 7 -32.57 26.40 -69.43
C PRO A 7 -32.03 27.27 -68.27
N SER A 8 -30.78 27.67 -68.36
CA SER A 8 -30.11 28.89 -67.81
C SER A 8 -30.31 29.99 -68.88
N PRO A 9 -29.97 31.31 -68.66
CA PRO A 9 -29.26 32.05 -67.60
C PRO A 9 -29.83 33.47 -67.30
N ALA A 10 -29.34 34.19 -66.30
CA ALA A 10 -28.99 35.62 -66.36
C ALA A 10 -28.36 36.12 -65.03
N ASN A 11 -27.15 36.63 -65.15
CA ASN A 11 -26.46 37.58 -64.27
C ASN A 11 -26.82 39.04 -64.68
N PRO A 12 -26.40 40.12 -64.01
CA PRO A 12 -25.75 40.36 -62.69
C PRO A 12 -26.29 41.60 -61.92
N LEU A 13 -25.97 41.71 -60.64
CA LEU A 13 -25.88 43.01 -59.99
C LEU A 13 -24.88 42.94 -58.83
N ALA A 14 -23.81 43.72 -59.00
CA ALA A 14 -22.78 43.88 -58.03
C ALA A 14 -23.27 44.66 -56.80
N THR A 15 -23.12 44.14 -55.63
CA THR A 15 -23.24 44.87 -54.37
C THR A 15 -21.97 44.71 -53.55
N THR A 16 -21.25 45.76 -53.45
CA THR A 16 -19.99 45.92 -52.70
C THR A 16 -20.29 45.79 -51.20
N ILE A 17 -19.91 44.68 -50.58
CA ILE A 17 -19.91 44.54 -49.10
C ILE A 17 -18.52 44.84 -48.62
N ARG A 18 -18.37 45.95 -47.85
CA ARG A 18 -17.17 46.29 -47.08
C ARG A 18 -16.96 45.25 -45.97
N CYS A 19 -15.95 44.43 -46.08
CA CYS A 19 -15.47 43.59 -44.97
C CYS A 19 -14.83 44.50 -43.92
N LEU A 20 -15.50 44.71 -42.80
CA LEU A 20 -14.85 45.13 -41.55
C LEU A 20 -14.04 43.95 -41.01
N LEU A 21 -12.73 44.03 -41.06
CA LEU A 21 -11.82 43.17 -40.33
C LEU A 21 -11.97 43.46 -38.82
N LEU A 22 -12.78 42.69 -38.13
CA LEU A 22 -12.72 42.52 -36.70
C LEU A 22 -11.48 41.66 -36.40
N ILE A 23 -10.38 42.32 -36.02
CA ILE A 23 -9.25 41.69 -35.37
C ILE A 23 -9.76 41.26 -33.99
N GLY A 24 -10.35 40.05 -33.92
CA GLY A 24 -10.60 39.37 -32.68
C GLY A 24 -9.24 38.99 -32.07
N GLY A 25 -8.84 39.71 -31.02
CA GLY A 25 -7.70 39.30 -30.21
C GLY A 25 -7.95 37.88 -29.71
N LEU A 26 -7.22 36.89 -30.22
CA LEU A 26 -7.00 35.66 -29.52
C LEU A 26 -6.33 36.03 -28.18
N ALA A 27 -7.11 36.13 -27.13
CA ALA A 27 -6.58 35.97 -25.79
C ALA A 27 -5.95 34.58 -25.78
N ALA A 28 -4.64 34.52 -25.94
CA ALA A 28 -3.89 33.33 -25.57
C ALA A 28 -4.23 33.10 -24.10
N ALA A 29 -5.10 32.12 -23.85
CA ALA A 29 -5.19 31.50 -22.55
C ALA A 29 -3.77 30.97 -22.31
N GLY A 30 -2.96 31.74 -21.60
CA GLY A 30 -1.68 31.32 -21.07
C GLY A 30 -2.00 30.14 -20.14
N GLY A 31 -1.91 28.95 -20.68
CA GLY A 31 -1.91 27.76 -19.86
C GLY A 31 -0.75 27.94 -18.88
N ALA A 32 -1.06 28.17 -17.61
CA ALA A 32 -0.08 28.10 -16.56
C ALA A 32 0.66 26.77 -16.77
N PHE A 33 1.95 26.85 -17.07
CA PHE A 33 2.77 25.65 -17.20
C PHE A 33 2.68 24.95 -15.86
N ALA A 34 2.12 23.74 -15.83
CA ALA A 34 2.05 22.93 -14.63
C ALA A 34 3.43 22.91 -13.97
N LYS A 35 3.50 23.33 -12.70
CA LYS A 35 4.75 23.47 -11.94
C LYS A 35 5.48 22.13 -11.87
N SER A 36 6.78 22.13 -12.16
CA SER A 36 7.63 20.96 -11.93
C SER A 36 7.73 20.67 -10.43
N VAL A 37 7.49 19.43 -10.02
CA VAL A 37 7.49 19.03 -8.60
C VAL A 37 8.91 18.83 -8.12
N THR A 38 9.29 19.56 -7.08
CA THR A 38 10.62 19.49 -6.48
C THR A 38 10.64 18.56 -5.27
N TRP A 39 11.84 18.21 -4.79
CA TRP A 39 11.98 17.54 -3.52
C TRP A 39 11.39 18.35 -2.34
N ASP A 40 11.59 19.66 -2.34
CA ASP A 40 11.11 20.51 -1.24
C ASP A 40 9.57 20.55 -1.20
N ASP A 41 8.90 20.47 -2.35
CA ASP A 41 7.45 20.30 -2.41
C ASP A 41 7.04 18.94 -1.75
N ILE A 42 7.72 17.85 -2.08
CA ILE A 42 7.44 16.51 -1.53
C ILE A 42 7.75 16.44 -0.02
N ALA A 43 8.89 16.98 0.40
CA ALA A 43 9.29 16.97 1.81
C ALA A 43 8.33 17.76 2.70
N ASN A 44 7.69 18.79 2.15
CA ASN A 44 6.71 19.64 2.84
C ASN A 44 5.25 19.23 2.59
N ASP A 45 4.99 18.20 1.80
CA ASP A 45 3.64 17.77 1.39
C ASP A 45 2.67 17.61 2.58
N HIS A 46 3.13 17.02 3.68
CA HIS A 46 2.35 16.80 4.90
C HIS A 46 1.91 18.09 5.62
N ASN A 47 2.48 19.25 5.29
CA ASN A 47 2.13 20.56 5.83
C ASN A 47 1.32 21.42 4.86
N THR A 48 1.19 20.99 3.60
CA THR A 48 0.48 21.73 2.54
C THR A 48 -0.97 21.26 2.42
N THR A 49 -1.80 22.05 1.74
CA THR A 49 -3.22 21.75 1.56
C THR A 49 -3.61 21.52 0.11
N GLY A 50 -2.83 22.06 -0.85
CA GLY A 50 -3.21 22.10 -2.26
C GLY A 50 -2.93 20.82 -3.03
N ASP A 51 -1.91 20.08 -2.62
CA ASP A 51 -1.41 18.90 -3.32
C ASP A 51 -1.42 17.65 -2.44
N VAL A 52 -1.25 16.49 -3.07
CA VAL A 52 -0.98 15.17 -2.45
C VAL A 52 0.11 14.53 -3.30
N LEU A 53 1.37 14.71 -2.94
CA LEU A 53 2.51 14.41 -3.80
C LEU A 53 3.12 13.03 -3.58
N GLN A 54 2.82 12.37 -2.46
CA GLN A 54 3.39 11.08 -2.14
C GLN A 54 2.38 10.13 -1.50
N TYR A 55 2.58 8.83 -1.69
CA TYR A 55 1.82 7.81 -1.00
C TYR A 55 1.99 7.98 0.52
N GLY A 56 0.85 8.03 1.25
CA GLY A 56 0.88 8.27 2.69
C GLY A 56 0.70 9.74 3.11
N LEU A 57 0.51 10.68 2.17
CA LEU A 57 0.37 12.12 2.42
C LEU A 57 1.63 12.69 3.10
N GLY A 58 2.78 12.49 2.44
CA GLY A 58 4.10 12.94 2.90
C GLY A 58 5.06 11.80 3.21
N THR A 59 6.33 12.14 3.46
CA THR A 59 7.42 11.17 3.68
C THR A 59 7.26 10.36 4.98
N ASN A 60 6.46 10.86 5.93
CA ASN A 60 6.18 10.23 7.22
C ASN A 60 5.02 9.22 7.19
N ALA A 61 4.28 9.13 6.09
CA ALA A 61 3.14 8.21 5.90
C ALA A 61 2.04 8.30 6.98
N GLN A 62 1.84 9.47 7.61
CA GLN A 62 0.86 9.65 8.69
C GLN A 62 -0.59 9.67 8.22
N ARG A 63 -0.84 9.89 6.93
CA ARG A 63 -2.19 10.03 6.37
C ARG A 63 -3.06 11.01 7.14
N TRP A 64 -2.43 12.09 7.58
CA TRP A 64 -3.05 13.22 8.24
C TRP A 64 -2.93 14.47 7.37
N SER A 65 -4.01 15.23 7.30
CA SER A 65 -4.06 16.49 6.55
C SER A 65 -4.37 17.66 7.48
N PRO A 66 -3.69 18.82 7.32
CA PRO A 66 -3.99 20.04 8.07
C PRO A 66 -5.30 20.71 7.65
N LEU A 67 -6.01 20.20 6.67
CA LEU A 67 -7.30 20.72 6.21
C LEU A 67 -8.40 20.55 7.27
N ALA A 68 -9.20 21.61 7.47
CA ALA A 68 -10.26 21.68 8.48
C ALA A 68 -11.57 22.33 7.97
N GLN A 69 -11.68 22.66 6.70
CA GLN A 69 -12.91 23.24 6.14
C GLN A 69 -14.06 22.22 6.26
N VAL A 70 -13.81 20.96 5.89
CA VAL A 70 -14.69 19.84 6.23
C VAL A 70 -14.32 19.36 7.62
N ASN A 71 -15.26 19.42 8.55
CA ASN A 71 -15.03 19.14 9.98
C ASN A 71 -16.22 18.42 10.61
N ALA A 72 -16.10 18.04 11.88
CA ALA A 72 -17.11 17.28 12.61
C ALA A 72 -18.48 17.98 12.66
N ASP A 73 -18.53 19.32 12.61
CA ASP A 73 -19.78 20.09 12.69
C ASP A 73 -20.51 20.24 11.35
N ASN A 74 -19.83 19.97 10.21
CA ASN A 74 -20.42 20.19 8.88
C ASN A 74 -20.30 19.01 7.91
N VAL A 75 -19.58 17.94 8.27
CA VAL A 75 -19.37 16.77 7.39
C VAL A 75 -20.67 16.10 6.94
N PHE A 76 -21.75 16.21 7.73
CA PHE A 76 -23.07 15.69 7.35
C PHE A 76 -23.65 16.34 6.08
N LYS A 77 -23.12 17.48 5.63
CA LYS A 77 -23.46 18.18 4.39
C LYS A 77 -22.58 17.76 3.21
N LEU A 78 -21.57 16.94 3.43
CA LEU A 78 -20.64 16.52 2.38
C LEU A 78 -21.41 15.79 1.25
N ALA A 79 -21.21 16.23 0.01
CA ALA A 79 -21.92 15.73 -1.14
C ALA A 79 -20.97 15.39 -2.29
N PRO A 80 -21.34 14.44 -3.19
CA PRO A 80 -20.56 14.18 -4.39
C PRO A 80 -20.40 15.44 -5.25
N ALA A 81 -19.16 15.76 -5.62
CA ALA A 81 -18.85 16.79 -6.61
C ALA A 81 -18.89 16.20 -8.02
N TRP A 82 -18.24 15.04 -8.18
CA TRP A 82 -18.21 14.27 -9.42
C TRP A 82 -17.71 12.85 -9.17
N SER A 83 -17.89 11.98 -10.17
CA SER A 83 -17.25 10.66 -10.21
C SER A 83 -16.76 10.38 -11.63
N PHE A 84 -15.72 9.57 -11.73
CA PHE A 84 -15.13 9.11 -12.99
C PHE A 84 -15.04 7.60 -13.02
N SER A 85 -15.59 6.96 -14.05
CA SER A 85 -15.47 5.51 -14.27
C SER A 85 -14.16 5.19 -15.01
N PHE A 86 -13.40 4.21 -14.50
CA PHE A 86 -12.20 3.71 -15.19
C PHE A 86 -12.52 2.91 -16.46
N GLY A 87 -13.80 2.60 -16.69
CA GLY A 87 -14.28 1.94 -17.90
C GLY A 87 -13.80 0.49 -18.05
N ASP A 88 -14.30 -0.13 -19.11
CA ASP A 88 -14.06 -1.49 -19.61
C ASP A 88 -14.26 -2.65 -18.59
N GLU A 89 -13.95 -3.88 -18.98
CA GLU A 89 -14.11 -5.10 -18.17
C GLU A 89 -13.06 -5.24 -17.06
N LYS A 90 -12.03 -4.38 -17.08
CA LYS A 90 -10.84 -4.45 -16.20
C LYS A 90 -11.08 -3.68 -14.90
N GLN A 91 -12.17 -3.96 -14.21
CA GLN A 91 -12.61 -3.23 -13.02
C GLN A 91 -12.55 -4.09 -11.78
N ARG A 92 -11.32 -4.45 -11.32
CA ARG A 92 -11.13 -5.37 -10.21
C ARG A 92 -9.97 -4.95 -9.34
N GLY A 93 -10.19 -4.90 -8.00
CA GLY A 93 -9.13 -4.60 -7.04
C GLY A 93 -8.55 -3.17 -7.17
N GLN A 94 -9.38 -2.16 -6.98
CA GLN A 94 -8.95 -0.76 -7.08
C GLN A 94 -8.34 -0.27 -5.75
N GLU A 95 -7.06 -0.57 -5.51
CA GLU A 95 -6.35 -0.29 -4.26
C GLU A 95 -5.58 1.05 -4.25
N SER A 96 -5.69 1.84 -5.32
CA SER A 96 -4.84 3.00 -5.55
C SER A 96 -5.14 4.17 -4.63
N GLN A 97 -4.11 4.72 -3.99
CA GLN A 97 -4.10 6.11 -3.54
C GLN A 97 -3.77 7.02 -4.73
N ALA A 98 -4.62 7.99 -5.00
CA ALA A 98 -4.33 8.99 -6.03
C ALA A 98 -3.31 10.03 -5.55
N ILE A 99 -2.61 10.65 -6.50
CA ILE A 99 -1.77 11.83 -6.32
C ILE A 99 -2.53 13.04 -6.87
N VAL A 100 -2.39 14.20 -6.22
CA VAL A 100 -2.91 15.48 -6.70
C VAL A 100 -1.74 16.44 -6.84
N SER A 101 -1.59 17.04 -8.00
CA SER A 101 -0.55 18.05 -8.23
C SER A 101 -1.06 19.10 -9.22
N ASP A 102 -1.02 20.36 -8.78
CA ASP A 102 -1.35 21.52 -9.61
C ASP A 102 -2.73 21.36 -10.32
N GLY A 103 -3.75 20.94 -9.56
CA GLY A 103 -5.12 20.75 -10.05
C GLY A 103 -5.36 19.53 -10.93
N VAL A 104 -4.40 18.60 -11.00
CA VAL A 104 -4.53 17.32 -11.72
C VAL A 104 -4.45 16.15 -10.76
N ILE A 105 -5.39 15.23 -10.87
CA ILE A 105 -5.38 13.94 -10.16
C ILE A 105 -4.74 12.89 -11.07
N TYR A 106 -3.74 12.18 -10.54
CA TYR A 106 -3.14 11.01 -11.17
C TYR A 106 -3.52 9.78 -10.36
N VAL A 107 -4.28 8.89 -10.95
CA VAL A 107 -4.76 7.66 -10.30
C VAL A 107 -4.38 6.45 -11.11
N THR A 108 -3.77 5.47 -10.45
CA THR A 108 -3.52 4.15 -11.04
C THR A 108 -4.76 3.28 -10.88
N ALA A 109 -4.92 2.30 -11.74
CA ALA A 109 -6.02 1.34 -11.67
C ALA A 109 -5.51 -0.07 -11.96
N SER A 110 -6.36 -1.06 -11.74
CA SER A 110 -6.09 -2.47 -12.07
C SER A 110 -5.53 -2.64 -13.48
N TYR A 111 -4.72 -3.69 -13.68
CA TYR A 111 -4.02 -4.00 -14.94
C TYR A 111 -2.98 -2.93 -15.35
N SER A 112 -2.36 -2.25 -14.37
CA SER A 112 -1.30 -1.25 -14.62
C SER A 112 -1.75 -0.11 -15.55
N ARG A 113 -2.96 0.41 -15.34
CA ARG A 113 -3.50 1.59 -16.03
C ARG A 113 -3.25 2.85 -15.22
N VAL A 114 -3.13 4.01 -15.88
CA VAL A 114 -3.01 5.31 -15.23
C VAL A 114 -3.93 6.32 -15.91
N PHE A 115 -4.62 7.11 -15.12
CA PHE A 115 -5.50 8.19 -15.58
C PHE A 115 -5.05 9.52 -14.99
N ALA A 116 -5.06 10.57 -15.81
CA ALA A 116 -4.97 11.95 -15.35
C ALA A 116 -6.33 12.61 -15.52
N LEU A 117 -6.83 13.19 -14.43
CA LEU A 117 -8.14 13.83 -14.36
C LEU A 117 -7.98 15.27 -13.89
N ASP A 118 -8.76 16.18 -14.45
CA ASP A 118 -8.93 17.51 -13.87
C ASP A 118 -9.56 17.41 -12.48
N ALA A 119 -8.89 17.93 -11.47
CA ALA A 119 -9.27 17.72 -10.07
C ALA A 119 -10.60 18.41 -9.69
N LYS A 120 -11.00 19.44 -10.44
CA LYS A 120 -12.23 20.19 -10.18
C LYS A 120 -13.44 19.59 -10.85
N THR A 121 -13.28 19.01 -12.05
CA THR A 121 -14.39 18.58 -12.91
C THR A 121 -14.47 17.09 -13.14
N GLY A 122 -13.39 16.34 -12.86
CA GLY A 122 -13.27 14.92 -13.17
C GLY A 122 -13.08 14.62 -14.67
N HIS A 123 -12.92 15.64 -15.52
CA HIS A 123 -12.66 15.40 -16.94
C HIS A 123 -11.32 14.71 -17.13
N ARG A 124 -11.31 13.67 -17.94
CA ARG A 124 -10.11 12.92 -18.29
C ARG A 124 -9.21 13.74 -19.20
N LEU A 125 -7.98 14.02 -18.74
CA LEU A 125 -6.96 14.72 -19.52
C LEU A 125 -6.22 13.74 -20.44
N TRP A 126 -5.80 12.59 -19.88
CA TRP A 126 -5.19 11.50 -20.64
C TRP A 126 -5.33 10.16 -19.90
N THR A 127 -5.05 9.07 -20.62
CA THR A 127 -4.99 7.71 -20.09
C THR A 127 -3.77 7.00 -20.65
N TYR A 128 -3.09 6.24 -19.80
CA TYR A 128 -2.07 5.28 -20.19
C TYR A 128 -2.53 3.86 -19.84
N ASN A 129 -2.49 2.97 -20.82
CA ASN A 129 -2.80 1.55 -20.65
C ASN A 129 -1.53 0.75 -20.92
N HIS A 130 -0.95 0.13 -19.89
CA HIS A 130 0.19 -0.74 -20.06
C HIS A 130 -0.22 -2.03 -20.77
N ARG A 131 0.54 -2.44 -21.76
CA ARG A 131 0.30 -3.72 -22.43
C ARG A 131 0.99 -4.83 -21.62
N LEU A 132 0.20 -5.57 -20.85
CA LEU A 132 0.65 -6.73 -20.10
C LEU A 132 0.78 -7.95 -21.02
N PRO A 133 1.73 -8.87 -20.76
CA PRO A 133 1.75 -10.20 -21.35
C PRO A 133 0.48 -11.00 -21.03
N ASP A 134 0.08 -11.89 -21.93
CA ASP A 134 -1.12 -12.72 -21.76
C ASP A 134 -0.96 -13.79 -20.66
N ASP A 135 0.28 -14.15 -20.33
CA ASP A 135 0.63 -15.15 -19.32
C ASP A 135 0.88 -14.56 -17.92
N ILE A 136 0.50 -13.28 -17.70
CA ILE A 136 0.67 -12.63 -16.40
C ILE A 136 -0.10 -13.35 -15.29
N ARG A 137 0.58 -13.63 -14.17
CA ARG A 137 0.00 -14.33 -13.01
C ARG A 137 0.42 -13.64 -11.71
N PRO A 138 -0.17 -12.47 -11.40
CA PRO A 138 0.12 -11.82 -10.13
C PRO A 138 -0.50 -12.61 -8.97
N CYS A 139 0.13 -12.55 -7.79
CA CYS A 139 -0.31 -13.24 -6.59
C CYS A 139 -1.75 -12.85 -6.17
N CYS A 140 -1.96 -11.59 -5.91
CA CYS A 140 -3.03 -11.10 -5.05
C CYS A 140 -3.98 -10.15 -5.81
N ASP A 141 -4.43 -10.57 -7.00
CA ASP A 141 -5.18 -9.80 -7.96
C ASP A 141 -4.33 -8.85 -8.83
N VAL A 142 -4.97 -8.22 -9.79
CA VAL A 142 -4.37 -7.34 -10.81
C VAL A 142 -4.25 -5.89 -10.35
N ILE A 143 -3.91 -5.70 -9.08
CA ILE A 143 -3.94 -4.45 -8.34
C ILE A 143 -2.77 -3.51 -8.66
N ASN A 144 -2.94 -2.23 -8.35
CA ASN A 144 -1.90 -1.24 -8.24
C ASN A 144 -2.26 -0.25 -7.12
N ARG A 145 -1.31 0.08 -6.22
CA ARG A 145 -1.58 0.88 -5.03
C ARG A 145 -1.28 2.36 -5.18
N GLY A 146 -0.71 2.78 -6.32
CA GLY A 146 -0.49 4.21 -6.57
C GLY A 146 0.76 4.50 -7.39
N ALA A 147 1.05 5.78 -7.48
CA ALA A 147 2.16 6.33 -8.23
C ALA A 147 3.01 7.27 -7.34
N ALA A 148 4.18 7.68 -7.85
CA ALA A 148 4.98 8.79 -7.33
C ALA A 148 5.07 9.90 -8.37
N ILE A 149 5.39 11.13 -7.94
CA ILE A 149 5.58 12.28 -8.80
C ILE A 149 6.89 12.99 -8.46
N TYR A 150 7.66 13.37 -9.48
CA TYR A 150 8.84 14.23 -9.35
C TYR A 150 9.21 14.85 -10.69
N GLY A 151 9.63 16.11 -10.66
CA GLY A 151 9.85 16.87 -11.87
C GLY A 151 8.55 16.99 -12.67
N ASP A 152 8.63 16.64 -13.94
CA ASP A 152 7.48 16.57 -14.86
C ASP A 152 7.06 15.12 -15.14
N LYS A 153 7.30 14.18 -14.22
CA LYS A 153 7.06 12.75 -14.41
C LYS A 153 6.19 12.12 -13.33
N ILE A 154 5.38 11.15 -13.76
CA ILE A 154 4.63 10.20 -12.90
C ILE A 154 5.30 8.84 -13.02
N PHE A 155 5.58 8.20 -11.89
CA PHE A 155 6.23 6.88 -11.83
C PHE A 155 5.29 5.87 -11.22
N PHE A 156 5.21 4.68 -11.81
CA PHE A 156 4.40 3.59 -11.27
C PHE A 156 4.98 2.23 -11.65
N GLY A 157 4.60 1.20 -10.87
CA GLY A 157 4.98 -0.18 -11.13
C GLY A 157 3.98 -0.91 -12.00
N THR A 158 4.45 -1.97 -12.67
CA THR A 158 3.60 -2.82 -13.51
C THR A 158 3.63 -4.29 -13.06
N LEU A 159 2.58 -5.03 -13.40
CA LEU A 159 2.47 -6.45 -13.03
C LEU A 159 3.45 -7.36 -13.80
N ASP A 160 4.08 -6.88 -14.86
CA ASP A 160 5.14 -7.57 -15.60
C ASP A 160 6.56 -7.16 -15.17
N ALA A 161 6.70 -6.74 -13.90
CA ALA A 161 7.96 -6.37 -13.26
C ALA A 161 8.72 -5.23 -13.96
N ARG A 162 8.03 -4.12 -14.19
CA ARG A 162 8.61 -2.89 -14.73
C ARG A 162 8.30 -1.68 -13.88
N VAL A 163 9.14 -0.67 -13.96
CA VAL A 163 8.86 0.69 -13.53
C VAL A 163 8.77 1.57 -14.77
N VAL A 164 7.73 2.38 -14.82
CA VAL A 164 7.44 3.25 -15.97
C VAL A 164 7.37 4.70 -15.49
N ALA A 165 8.03 5.60 -16.23
CA ALA A 165 7.87 7.03 -16.09
C ALA A 165 7.04 7.59 -17.24
N LEU A 166 6.01 8.33 -16.91
CA LEU A 166 5.16 9.05 -17.87
C LEU A 166 5.39 10.55 -17.72
N ASP A 167 5.38 11.26 -18.83
CA ASP A 167 5.24 12.71 -18.82
C ASP A 167 3.90 13.12 -18.20
N LYS A 168 3.90 13.91 -17.15
CA LYS A 168 2.69 14.23 -16.35
C LYS A 168 1.62 15.01 -17.12
N LYS A 169 2.00 15.73 -18.18
CA LYS A 169 1.07 16.52 -19.00
C LYS A 169 0.39 15.70 -20.08
N THR A 170 1.11 14.74 -20.67
CA THR A 170 0.68 14.05 -21.87
C THR A 170 0.42 12.55 -21.69
N GLY A 171 0.88 11.96 -20.60
CA GLY A 171 0.83 10.51 -20.37
C GLY A 171 1.75 9.70 -21.28
N LYS A 172 2.64 10.33 -22.03
CA LYS A 172 3.61 9.64 -22.89
C LYS A 172 4.72 9.03 -22.06
N VAL A 173 5.18 7.85 -22.46
CA VAL A 173 6.30 7.16 -21.82
C VAL A 173 7.59 7.96 -22.01
N VAL A 174 8.23 8.34 -20.91
CA VAL A 174 9.56 8.94 -20.88
C VAL A 174 10.62 7.83 -20.85
N TRP A 175 10.45 6.88 -19.94
CA TRP A 175 11.26 5.66 -19.88
C TRP A 175 10.46 4.49 -19.28
N ASN A 176 10.92 3.27 -19.55
CA ASN A 176 10.30 2.03 -19.12
C ASN A 176 11.41 1.00 -18.85
N LYS A 177 11.62 0.62 -17.58
CA LYS A 177 12.72 -0.25 -17.14
C LYS A 177 12.18 -1.54 -16.53
N LYS A 178 12.62 -2.66 -17.08
CA LYS A 178 12.35 -4.00 -16.51
C LYS A 178 13.35 -4.26 -15.38
N PHE A 179 12.87 -4.80 -14.25
CA PHE A 179 13.70 -5.14 -13.10
C PHE A 179 13.65 -6.63 -12.72
N GLY A 180 12.67 -7.37 -13.20
CA GLY A 180 12.49 -8.79 -12.87
C GLY A 180 11.84 -9.58 -14.00
N ASP A 181 11.77 -10.89 -13.81
CA ASP A 181 11.10 -11.82 -14.72
C ASP A 181 9.70 -12.17 -14.19
N HIS A 182 8.64 -11.65 -14.81
CA HIS A 182 7.27 -11.97 -14.43
C HIS A 182 6.96 -13.48 -14.56
N GLY A 183 7.60 -14.18 -15.52
CA GLY A 183 7.51 -15.63 -15.66
C GLY A 183 8.11 -16.41 -14.49
N ALA A 184 8.92 -15.75 -13.64
CA ALA A 184 9.39 -16.29 -12.36
C ALA A 184 8.52 -15.89 -11.17
N GLY A 185 7.57 -14.96 -11.36
CA GLY A 185 6.68 -14.47 -10.31
C GLY A 185 6.99 -13.04 -9.84
N TYR A 186 8.01 -12.36 -10.39
CA TYR A 186 8.25 -10.96 -10.04
C TYR A 186 7.15 -10.04 -10.57
N THR A 187 6.64 -9.18 -9.70
CA THR A 187 5.68 -8.13 -10.03
C THR A 187 5.99 -6.86 -9.24
N MET A 188 5.27 -5.76 -9.51
CA MET A 188 5.28 -4.57 -8.66
C MET A 188 3.86 -4.07 -8.46
N THR A 189 3.41 -4.03 -7.22
CA THR A 189 2.06 -3.62 -6.82
C THR A 189 2.04 -2.38 -5.94
N GLY A 190 3.15 -2.05 -5.25
CA GLY A 190 3.29 -0.86 -4.40
C GLY A 190 3.53 0.41 -5.20
N ALA A 191 3.18 1.56 -4.62
CA ALA A 191 3.58 2.85 -5.15
C ALA A 191 5.07 3.09 -4.91
N PRO A 192 5.83 3.60 -5.90
CA PRO A 192 7.19 4.06 -5.68
C PRO A 192 7.24 5.22 -4.68
N THR A 193 8.41 5.47 -4.11
CA THR A 193 8.64 6.57 -3.16
C THR A 193 9.80 7.43 -3.66
N ILE A 194 9.62 8.75 -3.67
CA ILE A 194 10.71 9.69 -3.94
C ILE A 194 11.41 10.03 -2.62
N VAL A 195 12.73 9.95 -2.61
CA VAL A 195 13.57 10.34 -1.47
C VAL A 195 14.74 11.19 -1.93
N LYS A 196 15.26 12.03 -1.05
CA LYS A 196 16.52 12.76 -1.29
C LYS A 196 17.56 12.28 -0.30
N ASP A 197 18.62 11.69 -0.80
CA ASP A 197 19.76 11.35 0.02
C ASP A 197 20.39 12.62 0.59
N GLN A 198 20.34 12.78 1.90
CA GLN A 198 20.84 13.98 2.59
C GLN A 198 22.37 14.09 2.58
N LYS A 199 23.10 12.99 2.32
CA LYS A 199 24.57 12.99 2.23
C LYS A 199 25.05 13.46 0.86
N THR A 200 24.41 12.99 -0.21
CA THR A 200 24.85 13.27 -1.58
C THR A 200 24.04 14.36 -2.28
N GLY A 201 22.86 14.71 -1.73
CA GLY A 201 21.90 15.60 -2.34
C GLY A 201 21.14 15.00 -3.51
N LYS A 202 21.39 13.76 -3.90
CA LYS A 202 20.71 13.08 -5.02
C LYS A 202 19.27 12.73 -4.67
N VAL A 203 18.37 12.96 -5.63
CA VAL A 203 16.99 12.45 -5.55
C VAL A 203 16.94 11.06 -6.16
N LEU A 204 16.25 10.15 -5.50
CA LEU A 204 16.15 8.74 -5.87
C LEU A 204 14.68 8.33 -5.94
N LEU A 205 14.37 7.46 -6.90
CA LEU A 205 13.11 6.73 -6.98
C LEU A 205 13.31 5.36 -6.35
N ILE A 206 12.64 5.11 -5.22
CA ILE A 206 12.72 3.85 -4.48
C ILE A 206 11.51 2.99 -4.83
N HIS A 207 11.76 1.71 -5.10
CA HIS A 207 10.69 0.72 -5.29
C HIS A 207 11.13 -0.68 -4.88
N GLY A 208 10.18 -1.50 -4.46
CA GLY A 208 10.41 -2.90 -4.16
C GLY A 208 9.86 -3.83 -5.23
N SER A 209 10.22 -5.11 -5.13
CA SER A 209 9.58 -6.21 -5.85
C SER A 209 8.45 -6.83 -5.04
N SER A 210 7.56 -7.57 -5.70
CA SER A 210 6.55 -8.47 -5.11
C SER A 210 6.74 -9.88 -5.67
N GLY A 211 6.23 -10.92 -4.99
CA GLY A 211 6.22 -12.29 -5.50
C GLY A 211 6.74 -13.35 -4.51
N ASP A 212 6.71 -13.07 -3.22
CA ASP A 212 7.15 -14.01 -2.17
C ASP A 212 6.53 -15.40 -2.35
N GLU A 213 5.24 -15.46 -2.67
CA GLU A 213 4.46 -16.69 -2.84
C GLU A 213 4.87 -17.52 -4.07
N PHE A 214 5.73 -16.98 -4.92
CA PHE A 214 6.33 -17.69 -6.06
C PHE A 214 7.78 -18.10 -5.80
N GLY A 215 8.28 -17.87 -4.57
CA GLY A 215 9.66 -18.18 -4.20
C GLY A 215 10.69 -17.30 -4.90
N VAL A 216 10.38 -16.03 -5.13
CA VAL A 216 11.37 -15.03 -5.56
C VAL A 216 12.03 -14.39 -4.34
N VAL A 217 13.28 -14.00 -4.47
CA VAL A 217 13.97 -13.21 -3.44
C VAL A 217 13.56 -11.75 -3.58
N GLY A 218 13.07 -11.17 -2.48
CA GLY A 218 12.67 -9.78 -2.42
C GLY A 218 13.82 -8.81 -2.62
N GLN A 219 13.60 -7.77 -3.39
CA GLN A 219 14.61 -6.80 -3.80
C GLN A 219 14.08 -5.37 -3.66
N LEU A 220 14.88 -4.50 -3.04
CA LEU A 220 14.66 -3.06 -3.00
C LEU A 220 15.60 -2.37 -3.98
N TYR A 221 15.09 -1.41 -4.73
CA TYR A 221 15.83 -0.68 -5.76
C TYR A 221 15.82 0.82 -5.50
N ALA A 222 16.94 1.47 -5.81
CA ALA A 222 16.99 2.90 -6.05
C ALA A 222 17.32 3.16 -7.51
N ARG A 223 16.58 4.08 -8.12
CA ARG A 223 16.79 4.51 -9.49
C ARG A 223 16.94 6.02 -9.58
N ASP A 224 17.68 6.44 -10.59
CA ASP A 224 17.67 7.83 -11.03
C ASP A 224 16.29 8.16 -11.64
N PRO A 225 15.55 9.15 -11.12
CA PRO A 225 14.20 9.46 -11.60
C PRO A 225 14.17 10.06 -13.00
N ASP A 226 15.28 10.61 -13.50
CA ASP A 226 15.34 11.21 -14.83
C ASP A 226 15.57 10.17 -15.93
N THR A 227 16.42 9.20 -15.68
CA THR A 227 16.85 8.20 -16.68
C THR A 227 16.26 6.81 -16.45
N GLY A 228 15.79 6.52 -15.23
CA GLY A 228 15.36 5.20 -14.81
C GLY A 228 16.52 4.21 -14.58
N GLU A 229 17.76 4.65 -14.68
CA GLU A 229 18.92 3.79 -14.43
C GLU A 229 19.00 3.39 -12.98
N GLU A 230 19.45 2.14 -12.74
CA GLU A 230 19.63 1.61 -11.40
C GLU A 230 20.86 2.25 -10.74
N VAL A 231 20.64 2.81 -9.55
CA VAL A 231 21.71 3.35 -8.70
C VAL A 231 22.26 2.25 -7.80
N TRP A 232 21.36 1.50 -7.18
CA TRP A 232 21.68 0.29 -6.41
C TRP A 232 20.45 -0.63 -6.31
N MET A 233 20.72 -1.90 -6.04
CA MET A 233 19.74 -2.92 -5.69
C MET A 233 20.19 -3.67 -4.43
N ARG A 234 19.25 -3.93 -3.52
CA ARG A 234 19.46 -4.66 -2.27
C ARG A 234 18.52 -5.86 -2.22
N PRO A 235 19.03 -7.10 -2.25
CA PRO A 235 18.23 -8.28 -1.89
C PRO A 235 18.04 -8.33 -0.38
N PHE A 236 16.88 -8.81 0.08
CA PHE A 236 16.62 -8.96 1.52
C PHE A 236 17.00 -10.33 2.06
N VAL A 237 17.14 -11.32 1.20
CA VAL A 237 17.71 -12.63 1.57
C VAL A 237 19.02 -12.83 0.82
N GLU A 238 20.12 -12.91 1.56
CA GLU A 238 21.50 -13.06 1.04
C GLU A 238 22.17 -14.30 1.63
N GLY A 239 21.92 -15.47 1.05
CA GLY A 239 22.55 -16.71 1.47
C GLY A 239 22.04 -17.25 2.82
N HIS A 240 22.50 -18.45 3.19
CA HIS A 240 22.06 -19.14 4.40
C HIS A 240 22.49 -18.45 5.71
N MET A 241 23.56 -17.64 5.68
CA MET A 241 24.05 -16.94 6.85
C MET A 241 23.12 -15.79 7.28
N GLY A 242 22.29 -15.23 6.38
CA GLY A 242 21.45 -14.08 6.70
C GLY A 242 22.27 -12.87 7.15
N ARG A 243 23.34 -12.56 6.42
CA ARG A 243 24.28 -11.49 6.78
C ARG A 243 23.70 -10.11 6.52
N LEU A 244 23.82 -9.24 7.50
CA LEU A 244 23.55 -7.82 7.37
C LEU A 244 24.87 -7.08 7.12
N ASN A 245 25.07 -6.54 5.90
CA ASN A 245 26.30 -5.83 5.53
C ASN A 245 27.57 -6.62 5.88
N GLY A 246 27.57 -7.94 5.63
CA GLY A 246 28.68 -8.84 5.96
C GLY A 246 28.79 -9.27 7.43
N LYS A 247 27.84 -8.86 8.30
CA LYS A 247 27.80 -9.27 9.71
C LYS A 247 26.85 -10.45 9.92
N ASP A 248 27.19 -11.35 10.82
CA ASP A 248 26.45 -12.58 11.10
C ASP A 248 25.35 -12.40 12.18
N SER A 249 24.82 -11.18 12.33
CA SER A 249 23.75 -10.87 13.28
C SER A 249 23.01 -9.60 12.87
N THR A 250 21.79 -9.42 13.44
CA THR A 250 21.11 -8.13 13.37
C THR A 250 21.87 -7.05 14.14
N PRO A 251 21.64 -5.76 13.90
CA PRO A 251 22.24 -4.67 14.66
C PRO A 251 21.98 -4.75 16.16
N THR A 252 20.86 -5.36 16.58
CA THR A 252 20.52 -5.61 18.00
C THR A 252 21.24 -6.81 18.60
N GLY A 253 21.87 -7.65 17.77
CA GLY A 253 22.58 -8.85 18.19
C GLY A 253 21.68 -9.99 18.67
N ASP A 254 20.37 -9.86 18.51
CA ASP A 254 19.36 -10.79 19.00
C ASP A 254 19.15 -12.00 18.06
N VAL A 255 19.58 -11.89 16.82
CA VAL A 255 19.55 -12.97 15.82
C VAL A 255 20.94 -13.18 15.26
N LYS A 256 21.39 -14.42 15.29
CA LYS A 256 22.71 -14.84 14.79
C LYS A 256 22.54 -15.80 13.60
N ALA A 257 23.59 -15.88 12.79
CA ALA A 257 23.70 -16.87 11.72
C ALA A 257 24.09 -18.26 12.26
N PRO A 258 23.77 -19.37 11.55
CA PRO A 258 23.00 -19.36 10.30
C PRO A 258 21.51 -19.08 10.55
N SER A 259 20.85 -18.40 9.64
CA SER A 259 19.41 -18.10 9.76
C SER A 259 18.54 -18.85 8.74
N TRP A 260 19.19 -19.52 7.79
CA TRP A 260 18.64 -20.45 6.82
C TRP A 260 19.43 -21.76 6.86
N PRO A 261 18.80 -22.92 6.57
CA PRO A 261 19.54 -24.17 6.52
C PRO A 261 20.56 -24.16 5.38
N ASP A 262 21.75 -24.71 5.66
CA ASP A 262 22.78 -24.99 4.63
C ASP A 262 22.74 -26.47 4.25
N ASP A 263 21.66 -26.87 3.61
CA ASP A 263 21.35 -28.26 3.28
C ASP A 263 21.84 -28.67 1.89
N ARG A 264 22.97 -28.12 1.42
CA ARG A 264 23.51 -28.41 0.08
C ARG A 264 23.65 -29.90 -0.22
N ASN A 265 23.78 -30.73 0.81
CA ASN A 265 23.90 -32.17 0.71
C ASN A 265 22.69 -32.92 1.28
N SER A 266 21.61 -32.23 1.63
CA SER A 266 20.41 -32.87 2.20
C SER A 266 19.78 -33.84 1.23
N PRO A 267 19.45 -35.08 1.66
CA PRO A 267 18.71 -36.03 0.85
C PRO A 267 17.26 -35.58 0.58
N THR A 268 16.69 -34.67 1.37
CA THR A 268 15.35 -34.12 1.18
C THR A 268 15.26 -33.03 0.13
N GLY A 269 16.38 -32.61 -0.46
CA GLY A 269 16.42 -31.59 -1.52
C GLY A 269 16.18 -30.15 -1.08
N LYS A 270 16.25 -29.84 0.23
CA LYS A 270 16.13 -28.50 0.80
C LYS A 270 17.30 -27.57 0.46
N LYS A 271 18.08 -27.93 -0.57
CA LYS A 271 19.26 -27.21 -0.98
C LYS A 271 18.96 -25.73 -1.24
N GLU A 272 19.71 -24.85 -0.59
CA GLU A 272 19.67 -23.41 -0.82
C GLU A 272 18.25 -22.83 -0.71
N ALA A 273 17.50 -23.21 0.35
CA ALA A 273 16.14 -22.70 0.62
C ALA A 273 16.09 -21.15 0.55
N TRP A 274 17.14 -20.47 0.97
CA TRP A 274 17.30 -19.02 0.89
C TRP A 274 17.23 -18.47 -0.55
N SER A 275 17.59 -19.25 -1.58
CA SER A 275 17.55 -18.80 -2.99
C SER A 275 16.12 -18.60 -3.52
N HIS A 276 15.14 -19.06 -2.76
CA HIS A 276 13.71 -18.88 -2.98
C HIS A 276 13.04 -18.23 -1.76
N GLY A 277 13.81 -17.46 -0.98
CA GLY A 277 13.51 -17.11 0.40
C GLY A 277 12.46 -16.02 0.65
N GLY A 278 11.88 -15.39 -0.37
CA GLY A 278 10.90 -14.32 -0.14
C GLY A 278 11.53 -13.01 0.38
N GLY A 279 10.87 -12.36 1.32
CA GLY A 279 11.31 -11.10 1.93
C GLY A 279 11.02 -9.86 1.08
N ALA A 280 10.10 -9.92 0.11
CA ALA A 280 9.88 -8.84 -0.84
C ALA A 280 9.31 -7.57 -0.17
N PRO A 281 9.90 -6.39 -0.41
CA PRO A 281 9.38 -5.11 0.06
C PRO A 281 8.31 -4.57 -0.92
N TRP A 282 7.14 -5.23 -0.96
CA TRP A 282 6.09 -4.96 -1.95
C TRP A 282 5.21 -3.75 -1.63
N GLN A 283 5.41 -3.08 -0.49
CA GLN A 283 4.74 -1.83 -0.13
C GLN A 283 5.63 -0.60 -0.34
N SER A 284 5.01 0.59 -0.27
CA SER A 284 5.70 1.87 -0.34
C SER A 284 6.57 2.09 0.90
N ALA A 285 7.74 2.69 0.71
CA ALA A 285 8.63 3.07 1.79
C ALA A 285 8.21 4.39 2.45
N SER A 286 8.56 4.57 3.72
CA SER A 286 8.64 5.87 4.38
C SER A 286 10.08 6.38 4.32
N PHE A 287 10.27 7.69 4.44
CA PHE A 287 11.60 8.29 4.45
C PHE A 287 11.76 9.26 5.62
N ASP A 288 12.81 9.04 6.41
CA ASP A 288 13.21 9.94 7.46
C ASP A 288 14.41 10.80 7.03
N PRO A 289 14.20 12.07 6.68
CA PRO A 289 15.27 12.96 6.27
C PRO A 289 16.24 13.30 7.42
N GLU A 290 15.79 13.25 8.68
CA GLU A 290 16.66 13.57 9.84
C GLU A 290 17.74 12.51 10.05
N THR A 291 17.38 11.23 9.97
CA THR A 291 18.33 10.12 10.08
C THR A 291 18.90 9.67 8.74
N ASN A 292 18.45 10.27 7.63
CA ASN A 292 18.74 9.86 6.27
C ASN A 292 18.52 8.36 6.08
N THR A 293 17.28 7.92 6.31
CA THR A 293 16.94 6.48 6.32
C THR A 293 15.65 6.22 5.54
N ILE A 294 15.73 5.34 4.56
CA ILE A 294 14.57 4.70 3.94
C ILE A 294 14.10 3.61 4.89
N ILE A 295 12.81 3.59 5.21
CA ILE A 295 12.23 2.60 6.12
C ILE A 295 11.15 1.84 5.38
N VAL A 296 11.32 0.51 5.29
CA VAL A 296 10.45 -0.35 4.48
C VAL A 296 10.22 -1.69 5.17
N GLY A 297 9.08 -2.31 4.92
CA GLY A 297 8.77 -3.65 5.39
C GLY A 297 9.44 -4.73 4.54
N ALA A 298 9.86 -5.81 5.18
CA ALA A 298 10.29 -7.04 4.54
C ALA A 298 9.14 -8.05 4.57
N GLY A 299 8.85 -8.67 3.43
CA GLY A 299 7.79 -9.67 3.27
C GLY A 299 8.02 -10.95 4.02
N ASN A 300 7.08 -11.86 3.89
CA ASN A 300 7.17 -13.21 4.47
C ASN A 300 8.32 -14.02 3.86
N PRO A 301 8.86 -14.98 4.61
CA PRO A 301 9.75 -15.96 4.02
C PRO A 301 8.96 -16.92 3.11
N ALA A 302 9.60 -17.41 2.05
CA ALA A 302 9.07 -18.46 1.19
C ALA A 302 9.91 -19.74 1.32
N PRO A 303 9.28 -20.91 1.28
CA PRO A 303 7.81 -21.13 1.32
C PRO A 303 7.20 -20.80 2.69
N TRP A 304 5.89 -20.71 2.82
CA TRP A 304 5.22 -20.48 4.12
C TRP A 304 5.51 -21.59 5.14
N ASN A 305 5.64 -22.83 4.66
CA ASN A 305 6.00 -23.97 5.51
C ASN A 305 7.37 -23.78 6.19
N GLY A 306 7.35 -23.42 7.48
CA GLY A 306 8.56 -23.19 8.27
C GLY A 306 9.52 -24.37 8.35
N TRP A 307 9.02 -25.61 8.29
CA TRP A 307 9.84 -26.82 8.29
C TRP A 307 10.66 -26.98 7.01
N ALA A 308 10.17 -26.48 5.88
CA ALA A 308 10.93 -26.46 4.63
C ALA A 308 12.13 -25.48 4.67
N ARG A 309 12.14 -24.58 5.65
CA ARG A 309 13.19 -23.60 5.91
C ARG A 309 13.99 -23.94 7.19
N THR A 310 13.94 -25.20 7.60
CA THR A 310 14.60 -25.73 8.80
C THR A 310 15.45 -26.92 8.37
N ALA A 311 16.66 -27.07 8.91
CA ALA A 311 17.51 -28.24 8.66
C ALA A 311 16.83 -29.52 9.12
N ASP A 312 17.16 -30.66 8.49
CA ASP A 312 16.60 -31.95 8.83
C ASP A 312 16.87 -32.30 10.30
N GLY A 313 15.81 -32.55 11.07
CA GLY A 313 15.87 -32.78 12.50
C GLY A 313 16.13 -31.57 13.38
N GLY A 314 16.18 -30.36 12.78
CA GLY A 314 16.35 -29.08 13.50
C GLY A 314 15.02 -28.54 14.07
N ASP A 315 15.14 -27.52 14.93
CA ASP A 315 13.99 -26.74 15.42
C ASP A 315 13.81 -25.50 14.52
N PRO A 316 12.60 -25.19 14.00
CA PRO A 316 12.34 -23.94 13.28
C PRO A 316 12.80 -22.67 14.00
N LYS A 317 12.83 -22.68 15.34
CA LYS A 317 13.33 -21.55 16.15
C LYS A 317 14.81 -21.23 15.96
N ASP A 318 15.60 -22.19 15.46
CA ASP A 318 17.03 -21.98 15.19
C ASP A 318 17.27 -21.29 13.85
N PHE A 319 16.23 -21.18 12.99
CA PHE A 319 16.34 -20.65 11.62
C PHE A 319 15.38 -19.47 11.40
N ASN A 320 15.75 -18.30 11.81
CA ASN A 320 14.89 -17.11 11.82
C ASN A 320 14.52 -16.56 10.43
N SER A 321 15.11 -17.10 9.36
CA SER A 321 14.85 -16.69 7.96
C SER A 321 15.08 -15.19 7.72
N LEU A 322 16.30 -14.69 8.05
CA LEU A 322 16.67 -13.29 7.86
C LEU A 322 16.89 -13.00 6.35
N TYR A 323 16.43 -11.83 5.85
CA TYR A 323 15.71 -10.76 6.56
C TYR A 323 14.29 -10.73 6.03
N THR A 324 13.39 -11.37 6.73
CA THR A 324 11.96 -11.48 6.38
C THR A 324 11.08 -11.10 7.57
N SER A 325 9.80 -10.83 7.32
CA SER A 325 8.77 -10.54 8.34
C SER A 325 9.20 -9.52 9.38
N GLY A 326 9.62 -8.34 8.90
CA GLY A 326 10.13 -7.28 9.75
C GLY A 326 10.19 -5.93 9.07
N GLN A 327 10.77 -4.95 9.75
CA GLN A 327 11.04 -3.62 9.20
C GLN A 327 12.53 -3.35 9.08
N VAL A 328 12.92 -2.67 8.01
CA VAL A 328 14.30 -2.46 7.59
C VAL A 328 14.57 -0.96 7.43
N GLY A 329 15.61 -0.46 8.07
CA GLY A 329 16.17 0.85 7.80
C GLY A 329 17.35 0.75 6.83
N VAL A 330 17.29 1.46 5.70
CA VAL A 330 18.26 1.38 4.60
C VAL A 330 18.90 2.74 4.35
N ASP A 331 20.22 2.75 4.13
CA ASP A 331 20.96 3.95 3.73
C ASP A 331 20.65 4.29 2.26
N PRO A 332 20.09 5.48 1.96
CA PRO A 332 19.73 5.85 0.60
C PRO A 332 20.95 5.98 -0.35
N SER A 333 22.15 6.25 0.19
CA SER A 333 23.36 6.41 -0.63
C SER A 333 23.86 5.09 -1.21
N THR A 334 23.73 3.99 -0.45
CA THR A 334 24.42 2.72 -0.74
C THR A 334 23.48 1.52 -0.85
N GLY A 335 22.23 1.64 -0.35
CA GLY A 335 21.33 0.51 -0.20
C GLY A 335 21.72 -0.43 0.96
N GLU A 336 22.69 -0.07 1.78
CA GLU A 336 23.07 -0.88 2.95
C GLU A 336 22.01 -0.80 4.04
N VAL A 337 21.73 -1.95 4.68
CA VAL A 337 20.81 -2.01 5.81
C VAL A 337 21.50 -1.42 7.05
N LYS A 338 20.90 -0.37 7.61
CA LYS A 338 21.36 0.29 8.85
C LYS A 338 20.91 -0.46 10.09
N TRP A 339 19.67 -0.97 10.06
CA TRP A 339 19.07 -1.73 11.15
C TRP A 339 17.93 -2.61 10.63
N PHE A 340 17.59 -3.64 11.40
CA PHE A 340 16.47 -4.54 11.14
C PHE A 340 15.79 -4.92 12.45
N TYR A 341 14.47 -4.92 12.46
CA TYR A 341 13.67 -5.47 13.55
C TYR A 341 12.68 -6.49 12.99
N GLN A 342 12.79 -7.75 13.45
CA GLN A 342 11.95 -8.85 12.99
C GLN A 342 10.74 -9.02 13.88
N HIS A 343 9.53 -8.92 13.30
CA HIS A 343 8.26 -9.09 13.99
C HIS A 343 7.94 -10.57 14.27
N THR A 344 8.17 -11.43 13.28
CA THR A 344 7.84 -12.86 13.33
C THR A 344 9.03 -13.70 12.84
N PRO A 345 9.89 -14.20 13.75
CA PRO A 345 10.99 -15.10 13.38
C PRO A 345 10.46 -16.42 12.79
N ASN A 346 11.10 -16.93 11.74
CA ASN A 346 10.67 -18.15 11.03
C ASN A 346 9.15 -18.16 10.77
N ASP A 347 8.63 -17.07 10.26
CA ASP A 347 7.20 -16.88 10.03
C ASP A 347 6.60 -18.04 9.25
N ALA A 348 5.74 -18.84 9.90
CA ALA A 348 5.06 -20.01 9.34
C ALA A 348 3.57 -19.72 9.04
N TRP A 349 3.15 -18.46 9.09
CA TRP A 349 1.77 -18.03 8.98
C TRP A 349 1.55 -16.95 7.92
N ASP A 350 2.59 -16.62 7.15
CA ASP A 350 2.56 -15.50 6.18
C ASP A 350 2.16 -14.16 6.80
N PHE A 351 2.62 -13.88 8.02
CA PHE A 351 2.32 -12.58 8.64
C PHE A 351 3.05 -11.42 7.98
N SER A 352 4.21 -11.72 7.34
CA SER A 352 4.94 -10.68 6.62
C SER A 352 5.42 -9.54 7.54
N GLY A 353 5.85 -8.41 7.00
CA GLY A 353 6.21 -7.21 7.74
C GLY A 353 5.97 -5.96 6.90
N ASN A 354 5.20 -6.13 5.82
CA ASN A 354 5.07 -5.13 4.74
C ASN A 354 3.94 -4.11 4.91
N ASN A 355 3.20 -4.12 6.02
CA ASN A 355 2.25 -3.04 6.25
C ASN A 355 3.00 -1.71 6.36
N GLU A 356 2.31 -0.60 6.18
CA GLU A 356 2.94 0.72 6.23
C GLU A 356 3.69 0.99 7.55
N LEU A 357 4.74 1.78 7.45
CA LEU A 357 5.59 2.21 8.55
C LEU A 357 5.39 3.72 8.76
N VAL A 358 4.59 4.08 9.76
CA VAL A 358 4.24 5.47 10.04
C VAL A 358 5.30 6.10 10.93
N LEU A 359 5.90 7.22 10.50
CA LEU A 359 6.89 7.94 11.27
C LEU A 359 6.20 8.96 12.19
N PHE A 360 6.54 8.92 13.48
CA PHE A 360 5.97 9.85 14.47
C PHE A 360 6.90 10.07 15.65
N ASP A 361 6.57 11.05 16.48
CA ASP A 361 7.28 11.34 17.70
C ASP A 361 6.61 10.62 18.88
N TYR A 362 7.27 9.60 19.39
CA TYR A 362 6.80 8.77 20.49
C TYR A 362 7.25 9.33 21.84
N LYS A 363 6.34 9.46 22.79
CA LYS A 363 6.66 9.77 24.20
C LYS A 363 6.94 8.48 24.95
N GLY A 364 8.22 8.22 25.25
CA GLY A 364 8.63 7.08 26.05
C GLY A 364 8.14 7.15 27.49
N LYS A 365 8.22 6.03 28.20
CA LYS A 365 7.83 5.95 29.63
C LYS A 365 8.64 6.87 30.55
N ASP A 366 9.86 7.23 30.15
CA ASP A 366 10.73 8.18 30.83
C ASP A 366 10.45 9.65 30.45
N GLY A 367 9.43 9.90 29.64
CA GLY A 367 9.05 11.23 29.16
C GLY A 367 9.88 11.76 28.00
N LYS A 368 10.92 11.04 27.55
CA LYS A 368 11.73 11.45 26.41
C LYS A 368 10.98 11.24 25.11
N THR A 369 11.22 12.13 24.15
CA THR A 369 10.74 11.95 22.79
C THR A 369 11.69 11.07 22.00
N ILE A 370 11.17 10.01 21.42
CA ILE A 370 11.88 9.07 20.56
C ILE A 370 11.31 9.22 19.15
N LYS A 371 12.17 9.36 18.18
CA LYS A 371 11.79 9.30 16.77
C LYS A 371 11.49 7.85 16.42
N ALA A 372 10.20 7.53 16.19
CA ALA A 372 9.75 6.15 16.09
C ALA A 372 9.06 5.85 14.76
N THR A 373 9.01 4.55 14.43
CA THR A 373 8.05 3.98 13.50
C THR A 373 6.93 3.32 14.29
N ALA A 374 5.69 3.44 13.78
CA ALA A 374 4.55 2.65 14.22
C ALA A 374 4.17 1.66 13.12
N HIS A 375 3.86 0.43 13.50
CA HIS A 375 3.51 -0.65 12.60
C HIS A 375 2.47 -1.58 13.23
N ALA A 376 1.28 -1.66 12.64
CA ALA A 376 0.28 -2.68 12.99
C ALA A 376 0.48 -3.86 12.05
N ASP A 377 1.04 -4.96 12.57
CA ASP A 377 1.45 -6.12 11.80
C ASP A 377 0.30 -7.12 11.57
N ARG A 378 0.38 -7.93 10.50
CA ARG A 378 -0.58 -9.02 10.25
C ARG A 378 -0.70 -9.95 11.44
N ASN A 379 0.38 -10.15 12.20
CA ASN A 379 0.46 -11.04 13.36
C ASN A 379 -0.40 -10.61 14.57
N GLY A 380 -1.05 -9.44 14.49
CA GLY A 380 -1.99 -8.95 15.50
C GLY A 380 -1.38 -8.00 16.54
N PHE A 381 -0.07 -7.77 16.51
CA PHE A 381 0.61 -6.83 17.40
C PHE A 381 0.92 -5.50 16.72
N PHE A 382 0.77 -4.42 17.49
CA PHE A 382 1.18 -3.07 17.13
C PHE A 382 2.56 -2.81 17.72
N TYR A 383 3.52 -2.43 16.88
CA TYR A 383 4.90 -2.21 17.27
C TYR A 383 5.26 -0.73 17.20
N VAL A 384 6.05 -0.27 18.17
CA VAL A 384 6.71 1.04 18.17
C VAL A 384 8.21 0.79 18.23
N VAL A 385 8.95 1.21 17.20
CA VAL A 385 10.39 0.95 17.06
C VAL A 385 11.11 2.28 16.88
N ASP A 386 12.24 2.46 17.58
CA ASP A 386 13.14 3.60 17.37
C ASP A 386 13.74 3.54 15.96
N ARG A 387 13.38 4.51 15.10
CA ARG A 387 13.78 4.52 13.70
C ARG A 387 15.23 4.87 13.44
N SER A 388 15.96 5.29 14.49
CA SER A 388 17.38 5.55 14.39
C SER A 388 18.26 4.29 14.48
N ASN A 389 17.73 3.22 15.12
CA ASN A 389 18.55 2.05 15.46
C ASN A 389 17.79 0.70 15.41
N GLY A 390 16.49 0.69 15.14
CA GLY A 390 15.67 -0.51 15.07
C GLY A 390 15.27 -1.12 16.42
N LYS A 391 15.48 -0.40 17.55
CA LYS A 391 15.16 -0.94 18.87
C LYS A 391 13.68 -0.83 19.20
N LEU A 392 13.07 -1.95 19.65
CA LEU A 392 11.70 -1.98 20.12
C LEU A 392 11.50 -1.06 21.34
N GLN A 393 10.49 -0.21 21.27
CA GLN A 393 10.10 0.70 22.36
C GLN A 393 8.80 0.26 23.02
N ASN A 394 7.87 -0.28 22.24
CA ASN A 394 6.58 -0.79 22.74
C ASN A 394 6.00 -1.83 21.78
N ALA A 395 5.23 -2.77 22.33
CA ALA A 395 4.42 -3.69 21.55
C ALA A 395 3.19 -4.12 22.36
N PHE A 396 2.03 -4.18 21.70
CA PHE A 396 0.78 -4.57 22.33
C PHE A 396 -0.21 -5.14 21.28
N PRO A 397 -1.16 -6.01 21.67
CA PRO A 397 -2.16 -6.52 20.77
C PRO A 397 -3.10 -5.40 20.30
N PHE A 398 -3.45 -5.41 19.00
CA PHE A 398 -4.45 -4.49 18.44
C PHE A 398 -5.69 -5.21 17.90
N VAL A 399 -5.71 -6.53 17.92
CA VAL A 399 -6.88 -7.38 17.67
C VAL A 399 -7.12 -8.31 18.84
N ASP A 400 -8.31 -8.89 18.92
CA ASP A 400 -8.68 -9.81 19.97
C ASP A 400 -8.21 -11.24 19.64
N ASN A 401 -8.02 -12.05 20.68
CA ASN A 401 -7.80 -13.51 20.55
C ASN A 401 -6.60 -13.91 19.67
N ILE A 402 -5.45 -13.26 19.83
CA ILE A 402 -4.21 -13.72 19.21
C ILE A 402 -3.85 -15.07 19.79
N SER A 403 -3.75 -16.12 18.95
CA SER A 403 -3.49 -17.49 19.41
C SER A 403 -2.05 -17.96 19.22
N TRP A 404 -1.36 -17.48 18.18
CA TRP A 404 -0.02 -17.93 17.80
C TRP A 404 1.07 -17.51 18.80
N ALA A 405 0.88 -16.39 19.51
CA ALA A 405 1.80 -15.87 20.53
C ALA A 405 1.01 -15.20 21.66
N SER A 406 1.50 -15.30 22.89
CA SER A 406 0.86 -14.69 24.06
C SER A 406 1.15 -13.19 24.19
N HIS A 407 2.38 -12.77 23.88
CA HIS A 407 2.85 -11.37 23.95
C HIS A 407 4.21 -11.23 23.27
N ILE A 408 4.67 -10.01 23.12
CA ILE A 408 6.04 -9.70 22.72
C ILE A 408 6.85 -9.44 24.00
N ASP A 409 7.89 -10.23 24.24
CA ASP A 409 8.79 -10.00 25.36
C ASP A 409 9.60 -8.72 25.13
N MET A 410 9.35 -7.71 25.94
CA MET A 410 9.98 -6.38 25.80
C MET A 410 11.49 -6.38 26.11
N LYS A 411 12.04 -7.43 26.73
CA LYS A 411 13.49 -7.54 26.99
C LYS A 411 14.23 -8.05 25.76
N THR A 412 13.65 -9.02 25.08
CA THR A 412 14.26 -9.67 23.91
C THR A 412 13.76 -9.09 22.59
N GLY A 413 12.63 -8.39 22.60
CA GLY A 413 11.94 -7.94 21.37
C GLY A 413 11.30 -9.09 20.59
N ARG A 414 11.14 -10.29 21.18
CA ARG A 414 10.67 -11.49 20.50
C ARG A 414 9.28 -11.90 20.93
N PRO A 415 8.47 -12.49 20.01
CA PRO A 415 7.19 -13.08 20.40
C PRO A 415 7.42 -14.29 21.32
N VAL A 416 6.56 -14.40 22.35
CA VAL A 416 6.43 -15.61 23.14
C VAL A 416 5.42 -16.51 22.45
N GLU A 417 5.93 -17.31 21.52
CA GLU A 417 5.17 -18.14 20.60
C GLU A 417 4.45 -19.27 21.35
N ASN A 418 3.23 -19.61 20.92
CA ASN A 418 2.52 -20.81 21.32
C ASN A 418 2.89 -21.98 20.37
N PRO A 419 3.69 -22.94 20.78
CA PRO A 419 4.18 -24.00 19.89
C PRO A 419 3.05 -24.89 19.33
N ASN A 420 1.89 -24.95 20.00
CA ASN A 420 0.74 -25.73 19.54
C ASN A 420 0.01 -25.05 18.35
N GLN A 421 0.35 -23.81 18.05
CA GLN A 421 -0.25 -23.04 16.94
C GLN A 421 0.61 -23.04 15.68
N ARG A 422 1.80 -23.65 15.72
CA ARG A 422 2.65 -23.83 14.54
C ARG A 422 2.20 -25.05 13.75
N PRO A 423 1.91 -24.94 12.45
CA PRO A 423 1.59 -26.09 11.61
C PRO A 423 2.69 -27.15 11.66
N GLN A 424 2.33 -28.40 11.91
CA GLN A 424 3.26 -29.52 12.05
C GLN A 424 3.37 -30.32 10.75
N LEU A 425 4.48 -31.05 10.58
CA LEU A 425 4.66 -31.98 9.47
C LEU A 425 3.58 -33.10 9.51
N PRO A 426 3.25 -33.67 8.33
CA PRO A 426 2.36 -34.85 8.28
C PRO A 426 2.90 -36.03 9.10
N GLU A 427 2.01 -36.73 9.76
CA GLU A 427 2.34 -38.02 10.33
C GLU A 427 2.71 -39.05 9.24
N PRO A 428 3.53 -40.05 9.51
CA PRO A 428 3.90 -41.07 8.53
C PRO A 428 2.68 -41.68 7.83
N GLY A 429 2.68 -41.62 6.50
CA GLY A 429 1.58 -42.09 5.66
C GLY A 429 0.44 -41.10 5.41
N GLN A 430 0.48 -39.91 6.01
CA GLN A 430 -0.44 -38.79 5.73
C GLN A 430 0.12 -37.87 4.66
N LYS A 431 -0.75 -37.28 3.82
CA LYS A 431 -0.36 -36.29 2.79
C LYS A 431 -0.27 -34.88 3.34
N HIS A 432 -1.00 -34.59 4.40
CA HIS A 432 -1.12 -33.25 4.98
C HIS A 432 -0.89 -33.32 6.48
N GLY A 433 -0.32 -32.25 7.03
CA GLY A 433 -0.27 -32.02 8.46
C GLY A 433 -1.67 -31.90 9.07
N LYS A 434 -1.79 -32.15 10.37
CA LYS A 434 -3.04 -31.90 11.10
C LYS A 434 -3.38 -30.40 11.07
N PRO A 435 -4.62 -30.03 10.71
CA PRO A 435 -5.04 -28.63 10.76
C PRO A 435 -4.92 -28.04 12.18
N VAL A 436 -4.39 -26.82 12.25
CA VAL A 436 -4.27 -26.03 13.48
C VAL A 436 -5.06 -24.74 13.28
N GLU A 437 -5.95 -24.41 14.21
CA GLU A 437 -6.70 -23.16 14.17
C GLU A 437 -5.84 -22.01 14.73
N VAL A 438 -5.59 -20.98 13.92
CA VAL A 438 -4.74 -19.82 14.24
C VAL A 438 -5.50 -18.51 14.10
N SER A 439 -5.24 -17.58 14.97
CA SER A 439 -5.73 -16.19 14.92
C SER A 439 -4.58 -15.22 15.23
N PRO A 440 -4.44 -14.15 14.41
CA PRO A 440 -5.13 -13.88 13.14
C PRO A 440 -4.73 -14.84 12.03
N PRO A 441 -5.47 -14.87 10.89
CA PRO A 441 -5.11 -15.64 9.70
C PRO A 441 -3.95 -14.99 8.93
N PHE A 442 -3.51 -15.63 7.82
CA PHE A 442 -2.47 -15.07 6.96
C PHE A 442 -2.84 -13.69 6.36
N LEU A 443 -4.11 -13.40 6.16
CA LEU A 443 -4.56 -12.05 5.79
C LEU A 443 -4.39 -11.04 6.91
N GLY A 444 -4.10 -11.50 8.13
CA GLY A 444 -3.67 -10.69 9.27
C GLY A 444 -4.77 -10.02 10.07
N GLY A 445 -4.45 -9.61 11.28
CA GLY A 445 -5.28 -8.68 12.06
C GLY A 445 -5.47 -7.33 11.35
N LYS A 446 -4.51 -6.95 10.52
CA LYS A 446 -4.51 -5.88 9.52
C LYS A 446 -3.63 -6.34 8.35
N ASN A 447 -3.88 -5.85 7.15
CA ASN A 447 -3.05 -6.10 5.98
C ASN A 447 -2.43 -4.78 5.46
N TRP A 448 -2.16 -4.69 4.15
CA TRP A 448 -1.56 -3.55 3.48
C TRP A 448 -2.36 -2.23 3.62
N ASN A 449 -3.67 -2.30 3.85
CA ASN A 449 -4.57 -1.17 4.01
C ASN A 449 -4.08 -0.22 5.13
N PRO A 450 -3.66 1.03 4.81
CA PRO A 450 -2.91 1.84 5.75
C PRO A 450 -3.77 2.46 6.84
N MET A 451 -3.20 2.53 8.06
CA MET A 451 -3.71 3.29 9.19
C MET A 451 -3.39 4.78 9.04
N ALA A 452 -3.99 5.63 9.87
CA ALA A 452 -3.65 7.04 9.99
C ALA A 452 -3.23 7.41 11.40
N TYR A 453 -2.36 8.42 11.55
CA TYR A 453 -1.99 9.03 12.83
C TYR A 453 -2.42 10.48 12.85
N SER A 454 -3.23 10.87 13.83
CA SER A 454 -3.61 12.27 14.02
C SER A 454 -2.67 12.96 14.99
N GLN A 455 -2.04 14.02 14.52
CA GLN A 455 -1.20 14.89 15.38
C GLN A 455 -2.01 15.62 16.46
N ASP A 456 -3.30 15.88 16.20
CA ASP A 456 -4.18 16.61 17.14
C ASP A 456 -4.67 15.72 18.29
N THR A 457 -4.96 14.45 18.02
CA THR A 457 -5.46 13.51 19.04
C THR A 457 -4.35 12.65 19.64
N GLY A 458 -3.20 12.52 18.96
CA GLY A 458 -2.14 11.60 19.33
C GLY A 458 -2.53 10.13 19.19
N LEU A 459 -3.56 9.81 18.39
CA LEU A 459 -4.10 8.46 18.22
C LEU A 459 -3.78 7.91 16.84
N PHE A 460 -3.60 6.60 16.78
CA PHE A 460 -3.62 5.83 15.54
C PHE A 460 -5.03 5.29 15.27
N TYR A 461 -5.48 5.38 14.03
CA TYR A 461 -6.74 4.81 13.56
C TYR A 461 -6.43 3.61 12.69
N VAL A 462 -6.65 2.43 13.24
CA VAL A 462 -6.20 1.15 12.69
C VAL A 462 -7.38 0.40 12.07
N PRO A 463 -7.39 0.17 10.75
CA PRO A 463 -8.39 -0.67 10.08
C PRO A 463 -8.03 -2.14 10.28
N ALA A 464 -8.68 -2.80 11.22
CA ALA A 464 -8.37 -4.15 11.66
C ALA A 464 -9.48 -5.16 11.32
N ASN A 465 -9.20 -6.46 11.49
CA ASN A 465 -10.14 -7.54 11.24
C ASN A 465 -10.05 -8.62 12.31
N HIS A 466 -11.20 -9.13 12.74
CA HIS A 466 -11.36 -10.24 13.66
C HIS A 466 -11.76 -11.51 12.91
N TRP A 467 -10.81 -12.33 12.56
CA TRP A 467 -10.97 -13.59 11.87
C TRP A 467 -9.89 -14.58 12.29
N LYS A 468 -10.02 -15.82 11.86
CA LYS A 468 -9.13 -16.94 12.17
C LYS A 468 -9.05 -17.88 10.99
N GLU A 469 -8.18 -18.87 11.03
CA GLU A 469 -8.07 -19.86 9.98
C GLU A 469 -7.62 -21.21 10.50
N ASP A 470 -7.90 -22.27 9.73
CA ASP A 470 -7.22 -23.54 9.83
C ASP A 470 -6.02 -23.53 8.90
N TYR A 471 -4.85 -23.91 9.43
CA TYR A 471 -3.61 -24.12 8.69
C TYR A 471 -3.19 -25.58 8.75
N TRP A 472 -2.61 -26.06 7.66
CA TRP A 472 -1.95 -27.36 7.63
C TRP A 472 -0.77 -27.34 6.66
N THR A 473 0.28 -28.14 6.92
CA THR A 473 1.40 -28.32 5.99
C THR A 473 1.02 -29.24 4.85
N GLU A 474 1.57 -28.98 3.68
CA GLU A 474 1.39 -29.77 2.47
C GLU A 474 2.75 -30.15 1.87
N GLU A 475 2.73 -31.16 0.97
CA GLU A 475 3.90 -31.49 0.17
C GLU A 475 4.35 -30.29 -0.65
N LEU A 476 5.65 -30.09 -0.75
CA LEU A 476 6.25 -28.93 -1.37
C LEU A 476 7.21 -29.31 -2.48
N SER A 477 7.06 -28.67 -3.65
CA SER A 477 8.06 -28.69 -4.70
C SER A 477 8.16 -27.30 -5.35
N TYR A 478 9.38 -26.81 -5.53
CA TYR A 478 9.58 -25.57 -6.27
C TYR A 478 9.36 -25.77 -7.76
N LYS A 479 8.53 -24.92 -8.35
CA LYS A 479 8.36 -24.80 -9.80
C LYS A 479 8.30 -23.33 -10.17
N LYS A 480 9.26 -22.89 -11.00
CA LYS A 480 9.34 -21.50 -11.47
C LYS A 480 7.97 -20.96 -11.95
N GLY A 481 7.56 -19.82 -11.44
CA GLY A 481 6.30 -19.15 -11.82
C GLY A 481 5.02 -19.84 -11.32
N SER A 482 5.13 -20.74 -10.35
CA SER A 482 4.01 -21.38 -9.66
C SER A 482 4.05 -21.04 -8.17
N ALA A 483 2.90 -21.10 -7.51
CA ALA A 483 2.82 -20.88 -6.07
C ALA A 483 3.72 -21.87 -5.31
N TYR A 484 4.51 -21.37 -4.36
CA TYR A 484 5.50 -22.06 -3.56
C TYR A 484 5.19 -21.87 -2.08
N LEU A 485 4.07 -22.43 -1.61
CA LEU A 485 3.56 -22.23 -0.27
C LEU A 485 3.91 -23.39 0.68
N GLY A 486 3.64 -24.63 0.28
CA GLY A 486 3.79 -25.82 1.12
C GLY A 486 2.83 -25.86 2.30
N GLN A 487 1.72 -25.10 2.19
CA GLN A 487 0.66 -25.02 3.19
C GLN A 487 -0.70 -24.87 2.51
N GLY A 488 -1.73 -25.49 3.13
CA GLY A 488 -3.12 -25.23 2.87
C GLY A 488 -3.74 -24.44 4.02
N PHE A 489 -4.84 -23.74 3.73
CA PHE A 489 -5.51 -22.87 4.69
C PHE A 489 -7.00 -22.76 4.43
N ARG A 490 -7.76 -22.38 5.46
CA ARG A 490 -9.18 -22.02 5.36
C ARG A 490 -9.51 -20.91 6.34
N ILE A 491 -9.76 -19.70 5.84
CA ILE A 491 -10.17 -18.54 6.65
C ILE A 491 -11.62 -18.72 7.12
N LYS A 492 -11.85 -18.38 8.40
CA LYS A 492 -13.15 -18.49 9.08
C LYS A 492 -13.47 -17.21 9.83
N ARG A 493 -14.76 -16.94 10.02
CA ARG A 493 -15.20 -15.86 10.92
C ARG A 493 -14.84 -16.18 12.36
N MET A 494 -14.53 -15.16 13.14
CA MET A 494 -14.36 -15.25 14.59
C MET A 494 -15.66 -14.91 15.32
N TYR A 495 -16.39 -13.91 14.81
CA TYR A 495 -17.66 -13.42 15.36
C TYR A 495 -18.76 -13.45 14.31
N ASP A 496 -20.03 -13.55 14.76
CA ASP A 496 -21.19 -13.59 13.85
C ASP A 496 -21.63 -12.20 13.40
N ASP A 497 -21.41 -11.18 14.24
CA ASP A 497 -21.90 -9.81 14.06
C ASP A 497 -20.95 -8.93 13.21
N HIS A 498 -19.64 -9.22 13.23
CA HIS A 498 -18.64 -8.40 12.54
C HIS A 498 -17.40 -9.19 12.13
N VAL A 499 -16.66 -8.62 11.17
CA VAL A 499 -15.28 -9.02 10.82
C VAL A 499 -14.37 -7.80 10.89
N GLY A 500 -14.73 -6.73 10.20
CA GLY A 500 -13.97 -5.47 10.20
C GLY A 500 -14.15 -4.68 11.49
N ILE A 501 -13.13 -3.95 11.87
CA ILE A 501 -13.14 -3.06 13.02
C ILE A 501 -12.19 -1.89 12.82
N LEU A 502 -12.69 -0.67 13.00
CA LEU A 502 -11.84 0.52 13.05
C LEU A 502 -11.54 0.85 14.51
N ARG A 503 -10.27 0.85 14.91
CA ARG A 503 -9.83 1.13 16.28
C ARG A 503 -9.02 2.42 16.37
N ALA A 504 -9.37 3.30 17.32
CA ALA A 504 -8.51 4.40 17.73
C ALA A 504 -7.65 3.97 18.92
N MET A 505 -6.34 4.02 18.76
CA MET A 505 -5.38 3.46 19.72
C MET A 505 -4.36 4.48 20.17
N ASN A 506 -4.08 4.48 21.47
CA ASN A 506 -3.00 5.28 22.03
C ASN A 506 -1.68 4.51 21.93
N PRO A 507 -0.65 5.00 21.20
CA PRO A 507 0.58 4.28 20.95
C PRO A 507 1.48 4.10 22.19
N THR A 508 1.28 4.92 23.23
CA THR A 508 2.07 4.84 24.46
C THR A 508 1.53 3.79 25.42
N THR A 509 0.21 3.69 25.53
CA THR A 509 -0.44 2.80 26.51
C THR A 509 -0.98 1.51 25.89
N GLY A 510 -1.14 1.45 24.58
CA GLY A 510 -1.85 0.37 23.89
C GLY A 510 -3.36 0.38 24.08
N LYS A 511 -3.90 1.40 24.77
CA LYS A 511 -5.32 1.47 25.06
C LYS A 511 -6.14 1.79 23.81
N VAL A 512 -7.17 0.99 23.55
CA VAL A 512 -8.25 1.33 22.61
C VAL A 512 -9.11 2.41 23.25
N VAL A 513 -9.19 3.57 22.58
CA VAL A 513 -9.98 4.74 23.03
C VAL A 513 -11.43 4.59 22.58
N TRP A 514 -11.62 4.18 21.33
CA TRP A 514 -12.91 3.83 20.76
C TRP A 514 -12.73 2.82 19.62
N GLU A 515 -13.80 2.14 19.26
CA GLU A 515 -13.88 1.22 18.14
C GLU A 515 -15.23 1.28 17.43
N HIS A 516 -15.23 0.97 16.14
CA HIS A 516 -16.41 0.83 15.31
C HIS A 516 -16.34 -0.49 14.55
N LYS A 517 -17.41 -1.30 14.62
CA LYS A 517 -17.50 -2.64 14.03
C LYS A 517 -18.15 -2.59 12.65
N GLU A 518 -17.61 -3.35 11.71
CA GLU A 518 -18.13 -3.52 10.35
C GLU A 518 -18.42 -4.98 10.06
N ARG A 519 -19.55 -5.24 9.39
CA ARG A 519 -19.97 -6.61 9.07
C ARG A 519 -18.98 -7.32 8.14
N LEU A 520 -18.45 -6.61 7.15
CA LEU A 520 -17.47 -7.11 6.18
C LEU A 520 -16.04 -6.80 6.63
N PRO A 521 -15.03 -7.52 6.10
CA PRO A 521 -13.64 -7.16 6.35
C PRO A 521 -13.36 -5.71 5.97
N LEU A 522 -12.66 -5.00 6.86
CA LEU A 522 -12.21 -3.62 6.61
C LEU A 522 -10.89 -3.68 5.86
N TRP A 523 -10.94 -3.41 4.56
CA TRP A 523 -9.80 -3.54 3.63
C TRP A 523 -9.36 -2.22 3.01
N ALA A 524 -10.07 -1.13 3.30
CA ALA A 524 -9.71 0.23 2.93
C ALA A 524 -8.71 0.85 3.91
N GLY A 525 -7.92 1.79 3.41
CA GLY A 525 -7.08 2.61 4.29
C GLY A 525 -7.85 3.75 4.96
N VAL A 526 -7.16 4.45 5.85
CA VAL A 526 -7.71 5.51 6.69
C VAL A 526 -7.07 6.86 6.34
N LEU A 527 -7.86 7.93 6.42
CA LEU A 527 -7.43 9.33 6.35
C LEU A 527 -7.88 10.05 7.62
N ALA A 528 -6.99 10.78 8.27
CA ALA A 528 -7.32 11.68 9.37
C ALA A 528 -7.13 13.15 8.96
N THR A 529 -7.95 14.07 9.49
CA THR A 529 -7.84 15.50 9.18
C THR A 529 -7.90 16.38 10.43
N LYS A 530 -7.36 17.59 10.33
CA LYS A 530 -7.46 18.61 11.38
C LYS A 530 -8.92 19.02 11.67
N GLY A 531 -9.85 18.73 10.77
CA GLY A 531 -11.29 18.90 11.00
C GLY A 531 -11.90 17.96 12.05
N ASN A 532 -11.08 17.24 12.83
CA ASN A 532 -11.50 16.23 13.81
C ASN A 532 -12.26 15.07 13.15
N LEU A 533 -11.85 14.66 11.95
CA LEU A 533 -12.47 13.59 11.17
C LEU A 533 -11.51 12.46 10.86
N VAL A 534 -12.08 11.27 10.80
CA VAL A 534 -11.45 10.05 10.28
C VAL A 534 -12.33 9.48 9.17
N PHE A 535 -11.76 9.30 7.98
CA PHE A 535 -12.45 8.70 6.84
C PHE A 535 -11.90 7.31 6.55
N THR A 536 -12.80 6.37 6.22
CA THR A 536 -12.44 5.06 5.67
C THR A 536 -13.56 4.52 4.79
N GLY A 537 -13.22 3.56 3.94
CA GLY A 537 -14.19 2.85 3.11
C GLY A 537 -14.59 1.50 3.70
N THR A 538 -15.72 0.96 3.29
CA THR A 538 -16.20 -0.38 3.69
C THR A 538 -16.31 -1.34 2.51
N GLY A 539 -16.28 -2.63 2.79
CA GLY A 539 -16.37 -3.68 1.78
C GLY A 539 -17.70 -3.69 1.01
N ASP A 540 -18.76 -3.16 1.59
CA ASP A 540 -20.08 -3.00 0.95
C ASP A 540 -20.27 -1.62 0.29
N GLY A 541 -19.22 -0.80 0.22
CA GLY A 541 -19.14 0.39 -0.63
C GLY A 541 -19.52 1.71 0.02
N PHE A 542 -19.56 1.80 1.33
CA PHE A 542 -19.75 3.09 2.00
C PHE A 542 -18.39 3.77 2.23
N LEU A 543 -18.30 5.03 1.82
CA LEU A 543 -17.31 5.95 2.39
C LEU A 543 -17.92 6.56 3.64
N LYS A 544 -17.23 6.40 4.78
CA LYS A 544 -17.70 6.85 6.09
C LYS A 544 -16.78 7.90 6.71
N ALA A 545 -17.36 8.79 7.52
CA ALA A 545 -16.63 9.77 8.32
C ALA A 545 -17.02 9.62 9.80
N PHE A 546 -16.01 9.60 10.65
CA PHE A 546 -16.14 9.45 12.10
C PHE A 546 -15.54 10.66 12.82
N ASP A 547 -16.09 11.01 13.99
CA ASP A 547 -15.43 11.91 14.92
C ASP A 547 -14.14 11.26 15.43
N ALA A 548 -13.01 11.94 15.24
CA ALA A 548 -11.69 11.40 15.55
C ALA A 548 -11.47 11.12 17.05
N LYS A 549 -12.17 11.84 17.95
CA LYS A 549 -12.01 11.72 19.41
C LYS A 549 -12.83 10.60 20.04
N ASN A 550 -14.03 10.32 19.50
CA ASN A 550 -14.99 9.42 20.14
C ASN A 550 -15.55 8.30 19.24
N GLY A 551 -15.22 8.29 17.93
CA GLY A 551 -15.63 7.25 17.00
C GLY A 551 -17.09 7.30 16.56
N LYS A 552 -17.84 8.39 16.89
CA LYS A 552 -19.20 8.55 16.40
C LYS A 552 -19.21 8.67 14.90
N GLU A 553 -19.98 7.83 14.19
CA GLU A 553 -20.24 7.97 12.77
C GLU A 553 -21.05 9.25 12.53
N LEU A 554 -20.53 10.15 11.71
CA LEU A 554 -21.10 11.47 11.41
C LEU A 554 -21.69 11.56 10.00
N TRP A 555 -21.19 10.74 9.08
CA TRP A 555 -21.61 10.74 7.68
C TRP A 555 -21.21 9.45 6.98
N GLN A 556 -22.02 9.05 6.00
CA GLN A 556 -21.71 7.97 5.07
C GLN A 556 -22.35 8.21 3.70
N PHE A 557 -21.72 7.65 2.66
CA PHE A 557 -22.21 7.69 1.29
C PHE A 557 -21.92 6.38 0.56
N GLN A 558 -22.96 5.81 -0.09
CA GLN A 558 -22.84 4.57 -0.87
C GLN A 558 -22.31 4.86 -2.28
N THR A 559 -21.17 4.26 -2.65
CA THR A 559 -20.46 4.49 -3.93
C THR A 559 -20.76 3.44 -5.01
N GLY A 560 -21.54 2.41 -4.70
CA GLY A 560 -21.98 1.38 -5.64
C GLY A 560 -21.06 0.16 -5.78
N SER A 561 -19.81 0.22 -5.30
CA SER A 561 -18.88 -0.91 -5.20
C SER A 561 -18.08 -0.81 -3.92
N GLY A 562 -17.52 -1.93 -3.45
CA GLY A 562 -16.69 -1.94 -2.25
C GLY A 562 -15.46 -1.03 -2.36
N ILE A 563 -15.08 -0.42 -1.26
CA ILE A 563 -13.92 0.46 -1.17
C ILE A 563 -12.78 -0.30 -0.52
N VAL A 564 -11.66 -0.42 -1.24
CA VAL A 564 -10.44 -1.10 -0.79
C VAL A 564 -9.20 -0.19 -0.89
N SER A 565 -9.40 1.10 -1.18
CA SER A 565 -8.34 2.11 -1.28
C SER A 565 -8.37 3.08 -0.11
N PRO A 566 -7.27 3.78 0.18
CA PRO A 566 -7.26 4.86 1.15
C PRO A 566 -7.84 6.16 0.55
N PRO A 567 -8.69 6.89 1.30
CA PRO A 567 -9.12 8.23 0.92
C PRO A 567 -7.97 9.24 0.96
N ILE A 568 -8.11 10.33 0.19
CA ILE A 568 -7.22 11.50 0.18
C ILE A 568 -8.02 12.79 0.33
N THR A 569 -7.34 13.89 0.65
CA THR A 569 -7.95 15.23 0.70
C THR A 569 -6.97 16.29 0.22
N TRP A 570 -7.50 17.28 -0.48
CA TRP A 570 -6.74 18.44 -0.98
C TRP A 570 -7.64 19.68 -1.02
N GLU A 571 -7.03 20.83 -1.18
CA GLU A 571 -7.72 22.12 -1.38
C GLU A 571 -7.47 22.64 -2.80
N GLN A 572 -8.51 23.13 -3.44
CA GLN A 572 -8.40 23.84 -4.71
C GLN A 572 -9.41 24.99 -4.74
N ASP A 573 -8.95 26.17 -5.15
CA ASP A 573 -9.78 27.40 -5.22
C ASP A 573 -10.48 27.73 -3.87
N GLY A 574 -9.84 27.44 -2.72
CA GLY A 574 -10.38 27.65 -1.38
C GLY A 574 -11.49 26.68 -0.98
N GLU A 575 -11.64 25.55 -1.68
CA GLU A 575 -12.58 24.47 -1.36
C GLU A 575 -11.83 23.17 -1.04
N GLN A 576 -12.19 22.53 0.06
CA GLN A 576 -11.65 21.23 0.43
C GLN A 576 -12.42 20.13 -0.29
N TYR A 577 -11.67 19.19 -0.87
CA TYR A 577 -12.16 18.00 -1.54
C TYR A 577 -11.71 16.74 -0.79
N ILE A 578 -12.56 15.71 -0.82
CA ILE A 578 -12.25 14.35 -0.35
C ILE A 578 -12.35 13.43 -1.57
N GLY A 579 -11.30 12.68 -1.88
CA GLY A 579 -11.25 11.76 -3.01
C GLY A 579 -11.03 10.33 -2.58
N VAL A 580 -11.62 9.36 -3.29
CA VAL A 580 -11.42 7.93 -3.03
C VAL A 580 -11.56 7.11 -4.31
N THR A 581 -10.68 6.15 -4.49
CA THR A 581 -10.79 5.12 -5.52
C THR A 581 -11.75 4.03 -5.05
N VAL A 582 -12.66 3.59 -5.90
CA VAL A 582 -13.73 2.63 -5.59
C VAL A 582 -13.67 1.45 -6.54
N GLY A 583 -13.78 0.24 -6.03
CA GLY A 583 -13.81 -0.97 -6.83
C GLY A 583 -13.32 -2.18 -6.04
N TYR A 584 -14.25 -3.07 -5.70
CA TYR A 584 -13.98 -4.25 -4.88
C TYR A 584 -13.10 -5.27 -5.61
N GLY A 585 -12.20 -5.93 -4.88
CA GLY A 585 -11.26 -6.94 -5.37
C GLY A 585 -10.09 -7.12 -4.40
N GLY A 586 -8.98 -7.65 -4.89
CA GLY A 586 -7.80 -7.96 -4.08
C GLY A 586 -7.90 -9.30 -3.36
N ALA A 587 -7.11 -9.51 -2.32
CA ALA A 587 -6.92 -10.82 -1.68
C ALA A 587 -8.17 -11.39 -1.01
N VAL A 588 -9.07 -10.56 -0.43
CA VAL A 588 -10.25 -11.03 0.30
C VAL A 588 -11.21 -11.85 -0.55
N PRO A 589 -11.69 -11.39 -1.73
CA PRO A 589 -12.57 -12.19 -2.57
C PRO A 589 -11.88 -13.39 -3.22
N LEU A 590 -10.55 -13.37 -3.34
CA LEU A 590 -9.79 -14.47 -3.94
C LEU A 590 -9.53 -15.61 -2.94
N TRP A 591 -9.18 -15.27 -1.70
CA TRP A 591 -8.52 -16.19 -0.77
C TRP A 591 -9.17 -16.21 0.61
N GLY A 592 -10.21 -15.41 0.82
CA GLY A 592 -10.81 -15.18 2.12
C GLY A 592 -11.68 -16.31 2.68
N GLY A 593 -11.77 -17.50 2.06
CA GLY A 593 -12.58 -18.60 2.55
C GLY A 593 -14.03 -18.17 2.82
N ASP A 594 -14.51 -18.31 4.06
CA ASP A 594 -15.87 -17.88 4.43
C ASP A 594 -16.11 -16.37 4.17
N MET A 595 -15.03 -15.56 4.16
CA MET A 595 -15.13 -14.12 3.84
C MET A 595 -15.35 -13.86 2.35
N ALA A 596 -14.80 -14.71 1.48
CA ALA A 596 -15.07 -14.64 0.04
C ALA A 596 -16.56 -14.87 -0.24
N GLU A 597 -17.19 -15.82 0.43
CA GLU A 597 -18.64 -16.07 0.33
C GLU A 597 -19.46 -14.89 0.90
N LEU A 598 -19.04 -14.32 2.05
CA LEU A 598 -19.71 -13.18 2.67
C LEU A 598 -19.69 -11.93 1.77
N THR A 599 -18.63 -11.75 0.99
CA THR A 599 -18.44 -10.60 0.10
C THR A 599 -18.90 -10.83 -1.34
N LYS A 600 -19.33 -12.05 -1.68
CA LYS A 600 -19.80 -12.42 -3.01
C LYS A 600 -20.93 -11.52 -3.59
N PRO A 601 -21.86 -10.96 -2.77
CA PRO A 601 -22.86 -10.02 -3.26
C PRO A 601 -22.32 -8.63 -3.60
N VAL A 602 -21.07 -8.31 -3.21
CA VAL A 602 -20.50 -6.99 -3.49
C VAL A 602 -20.21 -6.84 -4.97
N ALA A 603 -20.78 -5.81 -5.57
CA ALA A 603 -20.56 -5.52 -6.98
C ALA A 603 -19.10 -5.12 -7.23
N GLN A 604 -18.49 -5.70 -8.26
CA GLN A 604 -17.22 -5.20 -8.79
C GLN A 604 -17.46 -3.85 -9.47
N GLY A 605 -16.42 -2.99 -9.44
CA GLY A 605 -16.49 -1.67 -10.06
C GLY A 605 -15.10 -1.08 -10.20
N GLY A 606 -15.03 0.08 -10.84
CA GLY A 606 -13.80 0.84 -10.99
C GLY A 606 -14.14 2.29 -11.25
N SER A 607 -14.02 3.12 -10.21
CA SER A 607 -14.32 4.55 -10.31
C SER A 607 -13.49 5.35 -9.31
N PHE A 608 -13.41 6.65 -9.57
CA PHE A 608 -12.88 7.63 -8.62
C PHE A 608 -14.01 8.58 -8.24
N TRP A 609 -14.24 8.76 -6.95
CA TRP A 609 -15.27 9.63 -6.40
C TRP A 609 -14.65 10.81 -5.69
N VAL A 610 -15.26 11.98 -5.87
CA VAL A 610 -14.83 13.23 -5.19
C VAL A 610 -16.03 13.89 -4.53
N PHE A 611 -15.82 14.34 -3.31
CA PHE A 611 -16.83 14.97 -2.45
C PHE A 611 -16.34 16.35 -1.99
N LYS A 612 -17.27 17.28 -1.79
CA LYS A 612 -17.04 18.59 -1.19
C LYS A 612 -18.28 19.12 -0.48
N LEU A 613 -18.12 20.18 0.30
CA LEU A 613 -19.29 20.91 0.82
C LEU A 613 -19.99 21.66 -0.31
N PRO A 614 -21.33 21.67 -0.35
CA PRO A 614 -22.09 22.40 -1.36
C PRO A 614 -21.82 23.92 -1.31
N SER A 615 -21.69 24.57 -2.47
CA SER A 615 -21.36 25.99 -2.59
C SER A 615 -22.47 26.92 -2.07
N TRP A 616 -23.75 26.48 -2.04
CA TRP A 616 -24.88 27.25 -1.50
C TRP A 616 -24.78 27.48 0.02
N ASP A 617 -23.97 26.68 0.72
CA ASP A 617 -23.75 26.85 2.16
C ASP A 617 -22.88 28.09 2.50
N LYS A 618 -22.12 28.60 1.53
CA LYS A 618 -21.33 29.84 1.68
C LYS A 618 -22.18 31.11 1.72
N THR A 619 -23.43 31.07 1.22
CA THR A 619 -24.32 32.24 1.19
C THR A 619 -25.11 32.43 2.48
N ALA A 620 -25.19 31.40 3.32
CA ALA A 620 -25.86 31.44 4.63
C ALA A 620 -24.98 32.03 5.77
N GLN A 621 -23.71 32.31 5.50
CA GLN A 621 -22.74 32.88 6.47
C GLN A 621 -22.43 34.37 6.24
N ARG A 622 -23.21 35.06 5.37
CA ARG A 622 -23.10 36.53 5.16
C ARG A 622 -24.19 37.30 5.88
#